data_3dc91fd518881a3b3335d32fd434dc60
#
_entry.id   3dc91fd518881a3b3335d32fd434dc60
#
_cell.length_a   1.000
_cell.length_b   1.000
_cell.length_c   1.000
_cell.angle_alpha   90.00
_cell.angle_beta   90.00
_cell.angle_gamma   90.00
#
_symmetry.space_group_name_H-M   'P 1'
#
loop_
_entity.id
_entity.type
_entity.pdbx_description
1 polymer ?
#
loop_
_entity_poly.entity_id
_entity_poly.type
_entity_poly.pdbx_seq_one_letter_code
_entity_poly.pdbx_strand_id
1 'polypeptide(L)'
;RWRGAAPIQHAILAGDAETGVCLMQMDVGLDTGPVYACMPTPISPTETAASLHDRLSTLGANLLAVHLDNIVAGKLTATPQDDEQSTYAPMISKEDGRLDWQQTSGALDRRVRAMTPWPGAFTTWQGEMLKILAARVANGRFPSGQPGTIIAYEEGAAVLTADGALV
;
A
#
# COMPACT_ATOMS: atom_id res chain seq x y z
N ARG A 1 6.94 10.06 6.28
CA ARG A 1 6.03 9.95 5.10
C ARG A 1 4.68 9.39 5.55
N TRP A 2 3.66 9.60 4.73
CA TRP A 2 2.32 8.99 4.81
C TRP A 2 1.56 9.32 6.09
N ARG A 3 1.52 10.61 6.49
CA ARG A 3 0.62 11.09 7.54
C ARG A 3 -0.83 11.05 7.05
N GLY A 4 -1.74 10.55 7.86
CA GLY A 4 -3.17 10.55 7.55
C GLY A 4 -3.87 9.21 7.68
N ALA A 5 -4.99 9.04 6.96
CA ALA A 5 -5.95 7.97 7.20
C ALA A 5 -5.53 6.59 6.64
N ALA A 6 -4.67 6.53 5.60
CA ALA A 6 -4.38 5.28 4.89
C ALA A 6 -2.89 5.09 4.56
N PRO A 7 -1.96 5.20 5.54
CA PRO A 7 -0.52 5.13 5.28
C PRO A 7 -0.08 3.80 4.66
N ILE A 8 -0.68 2.69 5.05
CA ILE A 8 -0.34 1.34 4.56
C ILE A 8 -0.64 1.22 3.06
N GLN A 9 -1.84 1.60 2.66
CA GLN A 9 -2.27 1.55 1.27
C GLN A 9 -1.39 2.47 0.39
N HIS A 10 -1.12 3.68 0.86
CA HIS A 10 -0.32 4.65 0.10
C HIS A 10 1.15 4.23 -0.02
N ALA A 11 1.74 3.58 0.97
CA ALA A 11 3.08 3.02 0.86
C ALA A 11 3.16 1.93 -0.23
N ILE A 12 2.18 1.03 -0.30
CA ILE A 12 2.11 -0.01 -1.34
C ILE A 12 1.86 0.62 -2.71
N LEU A 13 0.90 1.56 -2.84
CA LEU A 13 0.59 2.25 -4.10
C LEU A 13 1.80 2.98 -4.68
N ALA A 14 2.57 3.65 -3.83
CA ALA A 14 3.79 4.35 -4.23
C ALA A 14 4.92 3.40 -4.63
N GLY A 15 4.85 2.13 -4.24
CA GLY A 15 5.93 1.16 -4.45
C GLY A 15 7.11 1.41 -3.52
N ASP A 16 6.86 1.90 -2.31
CA ASP A 16 7.90 2.06 -1.31
C ASP A 16 8.51 0.69 -1.00
N ALA A 17 9.83 0.63 -0.91
CA ALA A 17 10.54 -0.61 -0.58
C ALA A 17 10.45 -0.94 0.92
N GLU A 18 10.14 0.06 1.74
CA GLU A 18 10.17 -0.01 3.19
C GLU A 18 9.04 0.84 3.78
N THR A 19 8.54 0.39 4.93
CA THR A 19 7.62 1.13 5.79
C THR A 19 8.02 0.91 7.26
N GLY A 20 7.16 1.25 8.23
CA GLY A 20 7.47 0.99 9.63
C GLY A 20 6.38 1.45 10.57
N VAL A 21 6.60 1.18 11.85
CA VAL A 21 5.77 1.67 12.94
C VAL A 21 6.60 2.59 13.81
N CYS A 22 6.03 3.72 14.20
CA CYS A 22 6.65 4.67 15.13
C CYS A 22 5.76 4.88 16.35
N LEU A 23 6.39 4.99 17.53
CA LEU A 23 5.73 5.48 18.73
C LEU A 23 5.85 6.99 18.75
N MET A 24 4.74 7.68 18.73
CA MET A 24 4.66 9.14 18.64
C MET A 24 3.90 9.69 19.84
N GLN A 25 4.34 10.82 20.36
CA GLN A 25 3.54 11.61 21.28
C GLN A 25 2.39 12.28 20.52
N MET A 26 1.17 12.16 21.05
CA MET A 26 0.02 12.82 20.42
C MET A 26 0.18 14.34 20.45
N ASP A 27 -0.16 14.99 19.34
CA ASP A 27 -0.16 16.43 19.16
C ASP A 27 -1.47 16.89 18.49
N VAL A 28 -1.67 18.19 18.35
CA VAL A 28 -2.87 18.79 17.75
C VAL A 28 -2.96 18.53 16.24
N GLY A 29 -1.81 18.43 15.57
CA GLY A 29 -1.74 18.19 14.13
C GLY A 29 -1.96 16.72 13.76
N LEU A 30 -2.22 16.49 12.48
CA LEU A 30 -2.38 15.14 11.93
C LEU A 30 -1.03 14.43 11.85
N ASP A 31 -0.78 13.51 12.77
CA ASP A 31 0.44 12.70 12.85
C ASP A 31 1.74 13.54 12.89
N THR A 32 1.70 14.72 13.51
CA THR A 32 2.81 15.67 13.56
C THR A 32 3.66 15.58 14.84
N GLY A 33 3.19 14.83 15.83
CA GLY A 33 3.84 14.75 17.12
C GLY A 33 5.26 14.19 17.07
N PRO A 34 6.11 14.53 18.07
CA PRO A 34 7.48 14.02 18.14
C PRO A 34 7.50 12.51 18.36
N VAL A 35 8.53 11.85 17.85
CA VAL A 35 8.66 10.39 17.80
C VAL A 35 9.63 9.89 18.85
N TYR A 36 9.20 8.93 19.66
CA TYR A 36 10.04 8.25 20.66
C TYR A 36 10.91 7.14 20.07
N ALA A 37 10.34 6.34 19.17
CA ALA A 37 11.03 5.21 18.56
C ALA A 37 10.33 4.82 17.26
N CYS A 38 11.09 4.30 16.29
CA CYS A 38 10.58 3.72 15.06
C CYS A 38 11.19 2.34 14.82
N MET A 39 10.42 1.47 14.18
CA MET A 39 10.87 0.17 13.70
C MET A 39 10.55 0.04 12.22
N PRO A 40 11.56 0.24 11.34
CA PRO A 40 11.38 0.06 9.90
C PRO A 40 11.24 -1.42 9.54
N THR A 41 10.61 -1.69 8.42
CA THR A 41 10.41 -3.04 7.88
C THR A 41 10.24 -3.00 6.37
N PRO A 42 10.82 -3.94 5.59
CA PRO A 42 10.64 -3.98 4.16
C PRO A 42 9.19 -4.32 3.79
N ILE A 43 8.72 -3.84 2.63
CA ILE A 43 7.46 -4.26 2.02
C ILE A 43 7.77 -5.35 0.99
N SER A 44 7.20 -6.54 1.17
CA SER A 44 7.36 -7.63 0.20
C SER A 44 6.67 -7.30 -1.13
N PRO A 45 7.24 -7.73 -2.28
CA PRO A 45 6.62 -7.55 -3.59
C PRO A 45 5.21 -8.16 -3.73
N THR A 46 4.86 -9.12 -2.88
CA THR A 46 3.54 -9.80 -2.91
C THR A 46 2.63 -9.38 -1.77
N GLU A 47 3.09 -8.46 -0.91
CA GLU A 47 2.36 -8.07 0.29
C GLU A 47 1.13 -7.24 -0.05
N THR A 48 -0.01 -7.57 0.57
CA THR A 48 -1.25 -6.83 0.48
C THR A 48 -1.38 -5.85 1.66
N ALA A 49 -2.33 -4.90 1.58
CA ALA A 49 -2.60 -4.03 2.70
C ALA A 49 -3.02 -4.80 3.96
N ALA A 50 -3.76 -5.92 3.82
CA ALA A 50 -4.12 -6.78 4.95
C ALA A 50 -2.89 -7.41 5.60
N SER A 51 -2.06 -8.12 4.83
CA SER A 51 -0.90 -8.82 5.39
C SER A 51 0.12 -7.84 6.00
N LEU A 52 0.32 -6.69 5.36
CA LEU A 52 1.17 -5.63 5.90
C LEU A 52 0.62 -5.04 7.19
N HIS A 53 -0.69 -4.79 7.26
CA HIS A 53 -1.38 -4.33 8.48
C HIS A 53 -1.15 -5.29 9.66
N ASP A 54 -1.37 -6.59 9.46
CA ASP A 54 -1.22 -7.58 10.53
C ASP A 54 0.22 -7.65 11.04
N ARG A 55 1.17 -7.58 10.12
CA ARG A 55 2.60 -7.55 10.46
C ARG A 55 3.00 -6.27 11.20
N LEU A 56 2.54 -5.11 10.73
CA LEU A 56 2.78 -3.82 11.40
C LEU A 56 2.10 -3.76 12.78
N SER A 57 0.92 -4.34 12.94
CA SER A 57 0.23 -4.44 14.22
C SER A 57 1.08 -5.21 15.25
N THR A 58 1.64 -6.34 14.85
CA THR A 58 2.54 -7.12 15.71
C THR A 58 3.82 -6.35 16.04
N LEU A 59 4.43 -5.68 15.06
CA LEU A 59 5.62 -4.84 15.27
C LEU A 59 5.33 -3.68 16.22
N GLY A 60 4.18 -3.03 16.06
CA GLY A 60 3.76 -1.92 16.93
C GLY A 60 3.54 -2.35 18.38
N ALA A 61 2.90 -3.50 18.60
CA ALA A 61 2.72 -4.06 19.93
C ALA A 61 4.06 -4.35 20.61
N ASN A 62 5.00 -4.95 19.88
CA ASN A 62 6.33 -5.24 20.39
C ASN A 62 7.13 -3.96 20.70
N LEU A 63 7.08 -2.99 19.78
CA LEU A 63 7.75 -1.71 19.96
C LEU A 63 7.23 -0.97 21.21
N LEU A 64 5.90 -0.97 21.40
CA LEU A 64 5.27 -0.37 22.57
C LEU A 64 5.68 -1.09 23.86
N ALA A 65 5.64 -2.42 23.89
CA ALA A 65 6.02 -3.21 25.06
C ALA A 65 7.46 -2.95 25.54
N VAL A 66 8.38 -2.73 24.58
CA VAL A 66 9.79 -2.44 24.90
C VAL A 66 9.99 -1.02 25.47
N HIS A 67 9.20 -0.06 25.01
CA HIS A 67 9.48 1.35 25.31
C HIS A 67 8.53 2.01 26.32
N LEU A 68 7.36 1.40 26.59
CA LEU A 68 6.29 2.01 27.38
C LEU A 68 6.77 2.48 28.77
N ASP A 69 7.44 1.63 29.51
CA ASP A 69 7.91 1.95 30.87
C ASP A 69 8.89 3.13 30.88
N ASN A 70 9.76 3.19 29.86
CA ASN A 70 10.72 4.28 29.72
C ASN A 70 10.05 5.60 29.30
N ILE A 71 9.01 5.53 28.46
CA ILE A 71 8.22 6.68 28.06
C ILE A 71 7.46 7.24 29.27
N VAL A 72 6.76 6.38 30.01
CA VAL A 72 6.00 6.78 31.22
C VAL A 72 6.91 7.33 32.33
N ALA A 73 8.09 6.76 32.48
CA ALA A 73 9.09 7.22 33.45
C ALA A 73 9.84 8.50 33.02
N GLY A 74 9.54 9.04 31.82
CA GLY A 74 10.25 10.22 31.27
C GLY A 74 11.73 9.98 30.95
N LYS A 75 12.13 8.72 30.78
CA LYS A 75 13.51 8.34 30.46
C LYS A 75 13.83 8.33 28.96
N LEU A 76 12.80 8.37 28.12
CA LEU A 76 12.93 8.43 26.67
C LEU A 76 12.45 9.78 26.16
N THR A 77 13.29 10.48 25.42
CA THR A 77 12.96 11.80 24.84
C THR A 77 12.48 11.61 23.42
N ALA A 78 11.32 12.22 23.09
CA ALA A 78 10.81 12.21 21.73
C ALA A 78 11.55 13.25 20.86
N THR A 79 11.83 12.88 19.62
CA THR A 79 12.48 13.74 18.62
C THR A 79 11.44 14.34 17.68
N PRO A 80 11.47 15.66 17.41
CA PRO A 80 10.59 16.27 16.40
C PRO A 80 10.73 15.62 15.04
N GLN A 81 9.61 15.51 14.32
CA GLN A 81 9.60 15.02 12.95
C GLN A 81 10.09 16.12 11.99
N ASP A 82 10.65 15.70 10.86
CA ASP A 82 10.97 16.57 9.74
C ASP A 82 9.72 16.72 8.84
N ASP A 83 9.11 17.89 8.88
CA ASP A 83 7.88 18.18 8.14
C ASP A 83 8.12 18.27 6.62
N GLU A 84 9.33 18.62 6.18
CA GLU A 84 9.67 18.68 4.75
C GLU A 84 9.64 17.30 4.07
N GLN A 85 9.85 16.23 4.83
CA GLN A 85 9.78 14.86 4.35
C GLN A 85 8.38 14.24 4.47
N SER A 86 7.43 14.97 5.01
CA SER A 86 6.08 14.44 5.18
C SER A 86 5.35 14.34 3.83
N THR A 87 4.54 13.30 3.68
CA THR A 87 3.59 13.14 2.59
C THR A 87 2.22 12.83 3.19
N TYR A 88 1.16 13.19 2.47
CA TYR A 88 -0.20 12.97 2.93
C TYR A 88 -0.77 11.66 2.37
N ALA A 89 -1.43 10.90 3.23
CA ALA A 89 -2.13 9.66 2.90
C ALA A 89 -3.64 9.85 3.13
N PRO A 90 -4.39 10.35 2.12
CA PRO A 90 -5.83 10.55 2.24
C PRO A 90 -6.56 9.23 2.49
N MET A 91 -7.81 9.35 2.95
CA MET A 91 -8.69 8.21 3.12
C MET A 91 -8.94 7.52 1.77
N ILE A 92 -8.90 6.19 1.76
CA ILE A 92 -9.26 5.38 0.59
C ILE A 92 -10.77 5.38 0.41
N SER A 93 -11.22 5.52 -0.81
CA SER A 93 -12.60 5.43 -1.26
C SER A 93 -12.86 4.15 -2.05
N LYS A 94 -14.11 3.83 -2.35
CA LYS A 94 -14.45 2.70 -3.23
C LYS A 94 -13.89 2.87 -4.65
N GLU A 95 -13.89 4.09 -5.17
CA GLU A 95 -13.38 4.38 -6.52
C GLU A 95 -11.86 4.17 -6.65
N ASP A 96 -11.10 4.25 -5.57
CA ASP A 96 -9.67 3.96 -5.60
C ASP A 96 -9.36 2.49 -5.96
N GLY A 97 -10.34 1.61 -5.80
CA GLY A 97 -10.26 0.22 -6.25
C GLY A 97 -10.43 0.02 -7.76
N ARG A 98 -10.89 1.02 -8.50
CA ARG A 98 -11.05 0.93 -9.96
C ARG A 98 -9.70 0.81 -10.66
N LEU A 99 -9.56 -0.19 -11.53
CA LEU A 99 -8.37 -0.36 -12.37
C LEU A 99 -8.51 0.48 -13.64
N ASP A 100 -7.55 1.36 -13.85
CA ASP A 100 -7.36 2.10 -15.10
C ASP A 100 -6.27 1.42 -15.93
N TRP A 101 -6.65 0.68 -16.94
CA TRP A 101 -5.74 -0.11 -17.76
C TRP A 101 -4.72 0.72 -18.53
N GLN A 102 -4.86 2.05 -18.61
CA GLN A 102 -3.86 2.97 -19.16
C GLN A 102 -2.63 3.13 -18.24
N GLN A 103 -2.68 2.59 -17.02
CA GLN A 103 -1.54 2.57 -16.12
C GLN A 103 -0.61 1.39 -16.44
N THR A 104 0.61 1.44 -15.87
CA THR A 104 1.58 0.35 -16.01
C THR A 104 1.13 -0.91 -15.26
N SER A 105 1.55 -2.07 -15.74
CA SER A 105 1.28 -3.36 -15.09
C SER A 105 1.73 -3.37 -13.62
N GLY A 106 2.91 -2.80 -13.32
CA GLY A 106 3.39 -2.67 -11.96
C GLY A 106 2.55 -1.75 -11.08
N ALA A 107 1.99 -0.67 -11.63
CA ALA A 107 1.09 0.21 -10.88
C ALA A 107 -0.24 -0.47 -10.57
N LEU A 108 -0.77 -1.23 -11.52
CA LEU A 108 -2.01 -1.98 -11.35
C LEU A 108 -1.85 -3.15 -10.36
N ASP A 109 -0.74 -3.88 -10.40
CA ASP A 109 -0.41 -4.90 -9.40
C ASP A 109 -0.40 -4.31 -7.99
N ARG A 110 0.33 -3.20 -7.80
CA ARG A 110 0.34 -2.50 -6.51
C ARG A 110 -1.05 -2.04 -6.08
N ARG A 111 -1.88 -1.57 -7.01
CA ARG A 111 -3.27 -1.17 -6.71
C ARG A 111 -4.10 -2.34 -6.24
N VAL A 112 -4.03 -3.50 -6.89
CA VAL A 112 -4.74 -4.72 -6.44
C VAL A 112 -4.32 -5.07 -5.01
N ARG A 113 -3.01 -5.09 -4.73
CA ARG A 113 -2.49 -5.41 -3.39
C ARG A 113 -2.86 -4.36 -2.33
N ALA A 114 -2.76 -3.08 -2.66
CA ALA A 114 -3.09 -1.99 -1.74
C ALA A 114 -4.58 -1.93 -1.39
N MET A 115 -5.46 -2.31 -2.34
CA MET A 115 -6.91 -2.30 -2.13
C MET A 115 -7.44 -3.60 -1.52
N THR A 116 -6.61 -4.60 -1.28
CA THR A 116 -6.99 -5.87 -0.67
C THR A 116 -6.87 -5.80 0.86
N PRO A 117 -7.91 -6.08 1.64
CA PRO A 117 -9.24 -6.61 1.24
C PRO A 117 -10.26 -5.52 0.92
N TRP A 118 -10.04 -4.30 1.34
CA TRP A 118 -10.98 -3.19 1.16
C TRP A 118 -10.29 -1.99 0.49
N PRO A 119 -10.96 -1.35 -0.47
CA PRO A 119 -12.30 -1.59 -1.01
C PRO A 119 -12.41 -2.79 -1.95
N GLY A 120 -11.31 -3.42 -2.27
CA GLY A 120 -11.14 -4.41 -3.33
C GLY A 120 -10.89 -3.74 -4.69
N ALA A 121 -10.04 -4.38 -5.51
CA ALA A 121 -9.81 -3.92 -6.87
C ALA A 121 -10.93 -4.41 -7.80
N PHE A 122 -11.30 -3.59 -8.79
CA PHE A 122 -12.34 -3.95 -9.76
C PHE A 122 -12.15 -3.27 -11.11
N THR A 123 -12.76 -3.83 -12.11
CA THR A 123 -12.92 -3.26 -13.44
C THR A 123 -14.35 -3.43 -13.93
N THR A 124 -14.64 -2.96 -15.12
CA THR A 124 -15.92 -3.20 -15.79
C THR A 124 -15.69 -4.08 -17.01
N TRP A 125 -16.45 -5.16 -17.14
CA TRP A 125 -16.44 -6.04 -18.30
C TRP A 125 -17.87 -6.30 -18.78
N GLN A 126 -18.14 -6.02 -20.05
CA GLN A 126 -19.47 -6.13 -20.66
C GLN A 126 -20.59 -5.37 -19.90
N GLY A 127 -20.24 -4.24 -19.28
CA GLY A 127 -21.16 -3.44 -18.47
C GLY A 127 -21.32 -3.87 -17.02
N GLU A 128 -20.78 -5.03 -16.63
CA GLU A 128 -20.84 -5.58 -15.29
C GLU A 128 -19.54 -5.32 -14.51
N MET A 129 -19.66 -5.16 -13.19
CA MET A 129 -18.50 -5.02 -12.31
C MET A 129 -17.81 -6.37 -12.12
N LEU A 130 -16.55 -6.44 -12.46
CA LEU A 130 -15.69 -7.60 -12.24
C LEU A 130 -14.68 -7.28 -11.13
N LYS A 131 -14.74 -8.02 -10.03
CA LYS A 131 -13.76 -7.92 -8.93
C LYS A 131 -12.47 -8.64 -9.30
N ILE A 132 -11.35 -7.99 -9.02
CA ILE A 132 -10.01 -8.57 -9.19
C ILE A 132 -9.46 -8.89 -7.81
N LEU A 133 -9.40 -10.17 -7.47
CA LEU A 133 -9.02 -10.63 -6.13
C LEU A 133 -7.51 -10.70 -5.94
N ALA A 134 -6.79 -11.03 -7.01
CA ALA A 134 -5.34 -11.08 -7.05
C ALA A 134 -4.88 -10.82 -8.49
N ALA A 135 -3.67 -10.34 -8.64
CA ALA A 135 -3.04 -10.15 -9.92
C ALA A 135 -1.51 -10.23 -9.78
N ARG A 136 -0.84 -10.40 -10.90
CA ARG A 136 0.62 -10.29 -10.99
C ARG A 136 1.00 -9.71 -12.35
N VAL A 137 2.14 -9.05 -12.41
CA VAL A 137 2.72 -8.62 -13.68
C VAL A 137 3.06 -9.86 -14.48
N ALA A 138 2.57 -9.95 -15.73
CA ALA A 138 2.85 -11.04 -16.62
C ALA A 138 4.27 -10.91 -17.19
N ASN A 139 4.95 -12.04 -17.35
CA ASN A 139 6.28 -12.09 -17.95
C ASN A 139 6.20 -12.34 -19.47
N GLY A 140 7.08 -11.73 -20.24
CA GLY A 140 7.20 -12.00 -21.68
C GLY A 140 6.95 -10.79 -22.55
N ARG A 141 6.80 -11.06 -23.85
CA ARG A 141 6.42 -10.06 -24.87
C ARG A 141 4.96 -10.24 -25.22
N PHE A 142 4.24 -9.15 -25.26
CA PHE A 142 2.82 -9.13 -25.55
C PHE A 142 2.55 -8.53 -26.92
N PRO A 143 1.44 -8.93 -27.60
CA PRO A 143 1.03 -8.30 -28.83
C PRO A 143 0.74 -6.81 -28.61
N SER A 144 0.95 -6.00 -29.63
CA SER A 144 0.49 -4.63 -29.62
C SER A 144 -1.03 -4.62 -29.58
N GLY A 145 -1.60 -3.84 -28.67
CA GLY A 145 -3.05 -3.74 -28.50
C GLY A 145 -3.41 -2.59 -27.58
N GLN A 146 -4.69 -2.29 -27.51
CA GLN A 146 -5.18 -1.26 -26.60
C GLN A 146 -5.17 -1.78 -25.15
N PRO A 147 -4.73 -0.97 -24.16
CA PRO A 147 -4.88 -1.29 -22.75
C PRO A 147 -6.35 -1.66 -22.43
N GLY A 148 -6.53 -2.70 -21.61
CA GLY A 148 -7.83 -3.29 -21.31
C GLY A 148 -8.23 -4.44 -22.24
N THR A 149 -7.45 -4.74 -23.29
CA THR A 149 -7.71 -5.91 -24.14
C THR A 149 -7.32 -7.19 -23.42
N ILE A 150 -8.24 -8.15 -23.43
CA ILE A 150 -7.99 -9.50 -22.89
C ILE A 150 -7.27 -10.34 -23.95
N ILE A 151 -6.21 -11.01 -23.55
CA ILE A 151 -5.40 -11.91 -24.39
C ILE A 151 -5.28 -13.28 -23.74
N ALA A 152 -5.08 -14.32 -24.53
CA ALA A 152 -4.70 -15.65 -24.00
C ALA A 152 -3.29 -15.59 -23.40
N TYR A 153 -3.10 -16.17 -22.22
CA TYR A 153 -1.82 -16.22 -21.54
C TYR A 153 -1.73 -17.45 -20.65
N GLU A 154 -0.69 -18.28 -20.86
CA GLU A 154 -0.53 -19.57 -20.18
C GLU A 154 -1.84 -20.41 -20.30
N GLU A 155 -2.35 -20.95 -19.19
CA GLU A 155 -3.62 -21.69 -19.13
C GLU A 155 -4.83 -20.77 -18.82
N GLY A 156 -4.69 -19.46 -18.99
CA GLY A 156 -5.71 -18.47 -18.62
C GLY A 156 -5.73 -17.26 -19.53
N ALA A 157 -5.88 -16.10 -18.93
CA ALA A 157 -5.96 -14.83 -19.62
C ALA A 157 -5.12 -13.76 -18.93
N ALA A 158 -4.64 -12.81 -19.72
CA ALA A 158 -4.04 -11.58 -19.24
C ALA A 158 -4.77 -10.37 -19.83
N VAL A 159 -4.65 -9.22 -19.19
CA VAL A 159 -5.17 -7.96 -19.70
C VAL A 159 -4.01 -7.04 -20.04
N LEU A 160 -4.00 -6.50 -21.26
CA LEU A 160 -2.99 -5.54 -21.70
C LEU A 160 -3.07 -4.25 -20.86
N THR A 161 -1.92 -3.70 -20.55
CA THR A 161 -1.71 -2.46 -19.81
C THR A 161 -0.89 -1.47 -20.66
N ALA A 162 -0.55 -0.31 -20.14
CA ALA A 162 0.27 0.67 -20.86
C ALA A 162 1.65 0.15 -21.29
N ASP A 163 2.23 -0.81 -20.56
CA ASP A 163 3.62 -1.26 -20.73
C ASP A 163 3.81 -2.77 -20.77
N GLY A 164 2.73 -3.55 -20.66
CA GLY A 164 2.80 -5.00 -20.60
C GLY A 164 1.43 -5.63 -20.42
N ALA A 165 1.32 -6.59 -19.51
CA ALA A 165 0.06 -7.23 -19.18
C ALA A 165 -0.02 -7.59 -17.68
N LEU A 166 -1.26 -7.73 -17.20
CA LEU A 166 -1.59 -8.18 -15.85
C LEU A 166 -2.36 -9.51 -15.93
N VAL A 167 -1.97 -10.49 -15.13
CA VAL A 167 -2.61 -11.81 -14.98
C VAL A 167 -3.28 -11.91 -13.63
#